data_ffaa6afb79fba827c16e534cf2a45335
#
_entry.id   ffaa6afb79fba827c16e534cf2a45335
#
_cell.length_a   1.000
_cell.length_b   1.000
_cell.length_c   1.000
_cell.angle_alpha   90.00
_cell.angle_beta   90.00
_cell.angle_gamma   90.00
#
_symmetry.space_group_name_H-M   'P 1'
#
loop_
_entity.id
_entity.type
_entity.pdbx_description
1 polymer ?
#
loop_
_entity_poly.entity_id
_entity_poly.type
_entity_poly.pdbx_seq_one_letter_code
_entity_poly.pdbx_strand_id
1 'polypeptide(L)'
;VGELSASLMTTLLLKNMGVKKIVVKALDPLHGKMLQKIGADKVIYSEKEMGVRVAHNLISPGIVDYIEMEDNITILSIHVPQDWIGKSLIDIDVRKKYNITVVAIKRKGEMFVNPHPDMKMDVVDMLVILGDSESVKRVTATLGQ
;
A
#
# COMPACT_ATOMS: atom_id res chain seq x y z
N VAL A 1 6.26 9.74 -21.27
CA VAL A 1 7.10 9.42 -22.42
C VAL A 1 7.47 7.95 -22.31
N GLY A 2 6.99 7.11 -23.26
CA GLY A 2 7.09 5.65 -23.18
C GLY A 2 8.37 5.07 -23.78
N GLU A 3 9.15 5.84 -24.53
CA GLU A 3 10.41 5.38 -25.11
C GLU A 3 11.59 5.75 -24.23
N LEU A 4 12.53 4.82 -24.07
CA LEU A 4 13.72 4.95 -23.23
C LEU A 4 14.57 6.17 -23.66
N SER A 5 14.89 6.27 -24.95
CA SER A 5 15.68 7.36 -25.49
C SER A 5 14.99 8.73 -25.34
N ALA A 6 13.71 8.80 -25.63
CA ALA A 6 12.94 10.04 -25.52
C ALA A 6 12.86 10.54 -24.07
N SER A 7 12.69 9.65 -23.09
CA SER A 7 12.64 10.03 -21.67
C SER A 7 14.01 10.53 -21.16
N LEU A 8 15.10 9.89 -21.58
CA LEU A 8 16.46 10.33 -21.25
C LEU A 8 16.75 11.72 -21.83
N MET A 9 16.45 11.91 -23.12
CA MET A 9 16.68 13.20 -23.81
C MET A 9 15.84 14.32 -23.17
N THR A 10 14.56 14.05 -22.91
CA THR A 10 13.67 15.03 -22.27
C THR A 10 14.18 15.42 -20.90
N THR A 11 14.60 14.43 -20.08
CA THR A 11 15.14 14.68 -18.74
C THR A 11 16.38 15.56 -18.79
N LEU A 12 17.31 15.27 -19.71
CA LEU A 12 18.54 16.06 -19.91
C LEU A 12 18.22 17.50 -20.35
N LEU A 13 17.30 17.68 -21.30
CA LEU A 13 16.88 19.00 -21.76
C LEU A 13 16.24 19.81 -20.62
N LEU A 14 15.34 19.22 -19.85
CA LEU A 14 14.73 19.88 -18.69
C LEU A 14 15.76 20.29 -17.64
N LYS A 15 16.76 19.43 -17.39
CA LYS A 15 17.86 19.74 -16.47
C LYS A 15 18.69 20.93 -16.97
N ASN A 16 19.05 20.95 -18.26
CA ASN A 16 19.77 22.04 -18.89
C ASN A 16 18.98 23.35 -18.91
N MET A 17 17.66 23.28 -18.98
CA MET A 17 16.77 24.45 -18.88
C MET A 17 16.62 24.99 -17.45
N GLY A 18 17.23 24.34 -16.44
CA GLY A 18 17.18 24.77 -15.05
C GLY A 18 15.86 24.45 -14.34
N VAL A 19 15.10 23.45 -14.80
CA VAL A 19 13.88 23.01 -14.12
C VAL A 19 14.23 22.53 -12.71
N LYS A 20 13.55 23.09 -11.69
CA LYS A 20 13.88 22.87 -10.27
C LYS A 20 13.59 21.46 -9.77
N LYS A 21 12.57 20.80 -10.33
CA LYS A 21 12.17 19.46 -9.92
C LYS A 21 11.72 18.64 -11.12
N ILE A 22 12.41 17.54 -11.35
CA ILE A 22 12.17 16.63 -12.47
C ILE A 22 11.77 15.27 -11.91
N VAL A 23 10.53 14.87 -12.18
CA VAL A 23 10.00 13.54 -11.81
C VAL A 23 9.77 12.77 -13.09
N VAL A 24 10.31 11.56 -13.17
CA VAL A 24 10.24 10.74 -14.39
C VAL A 24 9.78 9.31 -14.08
N LYS A 25 9.09 8.72 -15.03
CA LYS A 25 8.74 7.31 -15.01
C LYS A 25 9.85 6.49 -15.65
N ALA A 26 10.32 5.45 -14.97
CA ALA A 26 11.24 4.46 -15.51
C ALA A 26 10.53 3.16 -15.85
N LEU A 27 10.97 2.49 -16.90
CA LEU A 27 10.46 1.20 -17.35
C LEU A 27 11.07 0.04 -16.54
N ASP A 28 12.35 0.17 -16.18
CA ASP A 28 13.12 -0.82 -15.44
C ASP A 28 14.19 -0.16 -14.55
N PRO A 29 14.85 -0.94 -13.67
CA PRO A 29 15.88 -0.40 -12.76
C PRO A 29 17.09 0.23 -13.46
N LEU A 30 17.49 -0.28 -14.63
CA LEU A 30 18.61 0.28 -15.38
C LEU A 30 18.26 1.66 -15.95
N HIS A 31 17.10 1.76 -16.59
CA HIS A 31 16.54 3.03 -17.06
C HIS A 31 16.43 4.04 -15.92
N GLY A 32 15.95 3.64 -14.76
CA GLY A 32 15.86 4.51 -13.59
C GLY A 32 17.22 5.03 -13.11
N LYS A 33 18.24 4.18 -13.08
CA LYS A 33 19.63 4.61 -12.75
C LYS A 33 20.17 5.62 -13.75
N MET A 34 19.88 5.45 -15.04
CA MET A 34 20.29 6.39 -16.08
C MET A 34 19.61 7.76 -15.88
N LEU A 35 18.28 7.75 -15.65
CA LEU A 35 17.50 8.97 -15.39
C LEU A 35 18.00 9.74 -14.17
N GLN A 36 18.33 9.05 -13.08
CA GLN A 36 18.94 9.67 -11.89
C GLN A 36 20.29 10.32 -12.20
N LYS A 37 21.15 9.62 -12.94
CA LYS A 37 22.48 10.14 -13.31
C LYS A 37 22.43 11.38 -14.19
N ILE A 38 21.43 11.52 -15.04
CA ILE A 38 21.26 12.69 -15.91
C ILE A 38 20.45 13.81 -15.26
N GLY A 39 20.03 13.65 -14.00
CA GLY A 39 19.49 14.73 -13.19
C GLY A 39 18.02 14.68 -12.86
N ALA A 40 17.36 13.50 -12.96
CA ALA A 40 16.04 13.30 -12.40
C ALA A 40 16.10 13.35 -10.85
N ASP A 41 15.24 14.15 -10.25
CA ASP A 41 15.14 14.27 -8.78
C ASP A 41 14.34 13.13 -8.16
N LYS A 42 13.38 12.56 -8.91
CA LYS A 42 12.60 11.39 -8.50
C LYS A 42 12.31 10.48 -9.69
N VAL A 43 12.48 9.19 -9.49
CA VAL A 43 12.12 8.15 -10.47
C VAL A 43 10.96 7.33 -9.92
N ILE A 44 9.96 7.05 -10.75
CA ILE A 44 8.76 6.28 -10.42
C ILE A 44 8.73 5.01 -11.29
N TYR A 45 8.35 3.89 -10.71
CA TYR A 45 8.19 2.59 -11.38
C TYR A 45 6.72 2.13 -11.32
N SER A 46 5.83 2.90 -11.97
CA SER A 46 4.38 2.75 -11.86
C SER A 46 3.87 1.35 -12.24
N GLU A 47 4.42 0.74 -13.28
CA GLU A 47 4.01 -0.60 -13.72
C GLU A 47 4.43 -1.68 -12.70
N LYS A 48 5.63 -1.57 -12.13
CA LYS A 48 6.11 -2.49 -11.10
C LYS A 48 5.30 -2.36 -9.82
N GLU A 49 5.08 -1.14 -9.35
CA GLU A 49 4.31 -0.84 -8.15
C GLU A 49 2.86 -1.33 -8.28
N MET A 50 2.23 -1.06 -9.43
CA MET A 50 0.88 -1.53 -9.71
C MET A 50 0.82 -3.06 -9.85
N GLY A 51 1.80 -3.68 -10.51
CA GLY A 51 1.91 -5.12 -10.64
C GLY A 51 1.99 -5.83 -9.29
N VAL A 52 2.77 -5.30 -8.35
CA VAL A 52 2.87 -5.81 -6.98
C VAL A 52 1.52 -5.73 -6.27
N ARG A 53 0.81 -4.59 -6.36
CA ARG A 53 -0.53 -4.42 -5.77
C ARG A 53 -1.53 -5.44 -6.33
N VAL A 54 -1.58 -5.59 -7.65
CA VAL A 54 -2.46 -6.56 -8.30
C VAL A 54 -2.13 -7.99 -7.88
N ALA A 55 -0.84 -8.33 -7.81
CA ALA A 55 -0.40 -9.66 -7.38
C ALA A 55 -0.87 -9.96 -5.94
N HIS A 56 -0.71 -9.02 -5.00
CA HIS A 56 -1.19 -9.20 -3.62
C HIS A 56 -2.71 -9.42 -3.57
N ASN A 57 -3.48 -8.66 -4.34
CA ASN A 57 -4.94 -8.82 -4.39
C ASN A 57 -5.37 -10.19 -4.96
N LEU A 58 -4.60 -10.75 -5.89
CA LEU A 58 -4.91 -12.04 -6.51
C LEU A 58 -4.51 -13.26 -5.66
N ILE A 59 -3.37 -13.16 -4.94
CA ILE A 59 -2.79 -14.31 -4.21
C ILE A 59 -3.41 -14.45 -2.80
N SER A 60 -3.92 -13.37 -2.24
CA SER A 60 -4.40 -13.35 -0.85
C SER A 60 -5.91 -13.10 -0.80
N PRO A 61 -6.74 -14.16 -0.75
CA PRO A 61 -8.17 -14.02 -0.54
C PRO A 61 -8.44 -13.18 0.72
N GLY A 62 -9.29 -12.17 0.59
CA GLY A 62 -9.62 -11.25 1.70
C GLY A 62 -8.80 -9.96 1.73
N ILE A 63 -7.72 -9.82 0.98
CA ILE A 63 -7.06 -8.54 0.75
C ILE A 63 -7.77 -7.80 -0.38
N VAL A 64 -8.21 -6.57 -0.09
CA VAL A 64 -8.90 -5.71 -1.05
C VAL A 64 -7.96 -4.68 -1.66
N ASP A 65 -7.03 -4.14 -0.87
CA ASP A 65 -6.00 -3.22 -1.34
C ASP A 65 -4.74 -3.32 -0.48
N TYR A 66 -3.59 -3.01 -1.10
CA TYR A 66 -2.27 -3.10 -0.49
C TYR A 66 -1.43 -1.89 -0.90
N ILE A 67 -0.91 -1.17 0.08
CA ILE A 67 0.00 -0.04 -0.14
C ILE A 67 1.21 -0.23 0.77
N GLU A 68 2.37 -0.43 0.16
CA GLU A 68 3.64 -0.43 0.87
C GLU A 68 4.22 0.98 0.87
N MET A 69 4.56 1.48 2.05
CA MET A 69 5.21 2.76 2.24
C MET A 69 6.71 2.56 2.50
N GLU A 70 7.45 3.65 2.54
CA GLU A 70 8.85 3.62 2.97
C GLU A 70 8.97 3.07 4.41
N ASP A 71 10.15 2.59 4.80
CA ASP A 71 10.44 2.09 6.15
C ASP A 71 9.63 0.85 6.59
N ASN A 72 9.28 -0.03 5.64
CA ASN A 72 8.59 -1.29 5.93
C ASN A 72 7.19 -1.14 6.54
N ILE A 73 6.55 0.01 6.34
CA ILE A 73 5.18 0.28 6.78
C ILE A 73 4.20 -0.10 5.68
N THR A 74 3.14 -0.80 6.04
CA THR A 74 2.11 -1.27 5.11
C THR A 74 0.73 -0.82 5.57
N ILE A 75 -0.05 -0.28 4.63
CA ILE A 75 -1.49 -0.06 4.77
C ILE A 75 -2.20 -1.15 3.99
N LEU A 76 -3.16 -1.80 4.61
CA LEU A 76 -3.88 -2.92 4.02
C LEU A 76 -5.37 -2.76 4.24
N SER A 77 -6.16 -2.99 3.19
CA SER A 77 -7.61 -3.13 3.28
C SER A 77 -7.99 -4.60 3.19
N ILE A 78 -8.65 -5.11 4.24
CA ILE A 78 -9.02 -6.53 4.35
C ILE A 78 -10.48 -6.70 4.73
N HIS A 79 -11.07 -7.82 4.34
CA HIS A 79 -12.30 -8.28 4.96
C HIS A 79 -12.05 -8.69 6.42
N VAL A 80 -13.06 -8.58 7.25
CA VAL A 80 -12.96 -8.99 8.66
C VAL A 80 -12.65 -10.49 8.74
N PRO A 81 -11.58 -10.90 9.47
CA PRO A 81 -11.32 -12.30 9.74
C PRO A 81 -12.51 -12.94 10.45
N GLN A 82 -12.81 -14.22 10.16
CA GLN A 82 -13.98 -14.89 10.72
C GLN A 82 -14.02 -14.92 12.24
N ASP A 83 -12.88 -15.14 12.87
CA ASP A 83 -12.72 -15.18 14.32
C ASP A 83 -12.84 -13.80 15.00
N TRP A 84 -12.90 -12.71 14.21
CA TRP A 84 -13.09 -11.34 14.70
C TRP A 84 -14.55 -10.87 14.62
N ILE A 85 -15.40 -11.56 13.86
CA ILE A 85 -16.82 -11.22 13.71
C ILE A 85 -17.52 -11.23 15.07
N GLY A 86 -18.30 -10.17 15.34
CA GLY A 86 -19.01 -9.97 16.61
C GLY A 86 -18.16 -9.49 17.78
N LYS A 87 -16.84 -9.44 17.63
CA LYS A 87 -15.91 -8.92 18.63
C LYS A 87 -15.58 -7.46 18.35
N SER A 88 -15.22 -6.72 19.39
CA SER A 88 -14.70 -5.36 19.28
C SER A 88 -13.18 -5.36 19.13
N LEU A 89 -12.59 -4.18 18.80
CA LEU A 89 -11.15 -4.03 18.74
C LEU A 89 -10.47 -4.28 20.10
N ILE A 90 -11.18 -3.97 21.19
CA ILE A 90 -10.72 -4.27 22.56
C ILE A 90 -10.72 -5.77 22.80
N ASP A 91 -11.81 -6.48 22.47
CA ASP A 91 -11.92 -7.92 22.68
C ASP A 91 -10.83 -8.71 21.96
N ILE A 92 -10.45 -8.26 20.78
CA ILE A 92 -9.40 -8.88 19.96
C ILE A 92 -8.01 -8.52 20.45
N ASP A 93 -7.85 -7.34 21.07
CA ASP A 93 -6.57 -6.76 21.48
C ASP A 93 -5.58 -6.66 20.33
N VAL A 94 -6.04 -6.05 19.22
CA VAL A 94 -5.33 -6.01 17.92
C VAL A 94 -3.92 -5.44 18.02
N ARG A 95 -3.71 -4.46 18.90
CA ARG A 95 -2.40 -3.83 19.09
C ARG A 95 -1.42 -4.77 19.77
N LYS A 96 -1.84 -5.46 20.82
CA LYS A 96 -0.96 -6.34 21.60
C LYS A 96 -0.70 -7.66 20.89
N LYS A 97 -1.73 -8.25 20.29
CA LYS A 97 -1.61 -9.57 19.62
C LYS A 97 -0.95 -9.48 18.25
N TYR A 98 -1.29 -8.46 17.47
CA TYR A 98 -0.89 -8.37 16.06
C TYR A 98 0.06 -7.22 15.78
N ASN A 99 0.25 -6.28 16.71
CA ASN A 99 1.04 -5.05 16.53
C ASN A 99 0.57 -4.23 15.34
N ILE A 100 -0.74 -4.11 15.16
CA ILE A 100 -1.38 -3.32 14.10
C ILE A 100 -2.32 -2.27 14.68
N THR A 101 -2.63 -1.27 13.85
CA THR A 101 -3.67 -0.28 14.14
C THR A 101 -4.77 -0.38 13.09
N VAL A 102 -6.03 -0.50 13.53
CA VAL A 102 -7.19 -0.35 12.65
C VAL A 102 -7.47 1.14 12.51
N VAL A 103 -7.26 1.67 11.31
CA VAL A 103 -7.37 3.12 11.00
C VAL A 103 -8.79 3.49 10.63
N ALA A 104 -9.48 2.57 9.95
CA ALA A 104 -10.86 2.77 9.55
C ALA A 104 -11.60 1.44 9.39
N ILE A 105 -12.92 1.49 9.49
CA ILE A 105 -13.85 0.40 9.17
C ILE A 105 -14.83 0.92 8.14
N LYS A 106 -14.95 0.21 7.01
CA LYS A 106 -15.95 0.50 5.98
C LYS A 106 -17.09 -0.49 6.13
N ARG A 107 -18.30 0.01 6.38
CA ARG A 107 -19.54 -0.78 6.53
C ARG A 107 -20.60 -0.25 5.56
N LYS A 108 -21.08 -1.11 4.65
CA LYS A 108 -22.17 -0.76 3.70
C LYS A 108 -21.93 0.55 2.94
N GLY A 109 -20.67 0.84 2.59
CA GLY A 109 -20.29 2.05 1.85
C GLY A 109 -19.94 3.25 2.74
N GLU A 110 -20.28 3.24 4.01
CA GLU A 110 -19.89 4.28 4.98
C GLU A 110 -18.53 3.98 5.59
N MET A 111 -17.69 5.01 5.76
CA MET A 111 -16.34 4.89 6.31
C MET A 111 -16.29 5.49 7.72
N PHE A 112 -16.01 4.66 8.69
CA PHE A 112 -15.76 5.05 10.07
C PHE A 112 -14.26 5.16 10.31
N VAL A 113 -13.74 6.39 10.21
CA VAL A 113 -12.33 6.68 10.49
C VAL A 113 -12.14 6.78 12.01
N ASN A 114 -11.04 6.23 12.51
CA ASN A 114 -10.78 6.18 13.96
C ASN A 114 -11.94 5.47 14.71
N PRO A 115 -12.25 4.22 14.36
CA PRO A 115 -13.42 3.54 14.91
C PRO A 115 -13.32 3.43 16.44
N HIS A 116 -14.47 3.57 17.10
CA HIS A 116 -14.52 3.41 18.55
C HIS A 116 -14.06 2.00 18.96
N PRO A 117 -13.22 1.87 19.97
CA PRO A 117 -12.65 0.58 20.36
C PRO A 117 -13.65 -0.51 20.70
N ASP A 118 -14.85 -0.13 21.18
CA ASP A 118 -15.96 -1.03 21.50
C ASP A 118 -16.83 -1.41 20.29
N MET A 119 -16.56 -0.84 19.12
CA MET A 119 -17.32 -1.13 17.90
C MET A 119 -17.15 -2.59 17.52
N LYS A 120 -18.25 -3.34 17.53
CA LYS A 120 -18.27 -4.75 17.12
C LYS A 120 -18.20 -4.87 15.59
N MET A 121 -17.36 -5.76 15.13
CA MET A 121 -17.17 -6.03 13.71
C MET A 121 -18.28 -6.91 13.15
N ASP A 122 -18.70 -6.57 11.94
CA ASP A 122 -19.70 -7.31 11.16
C ASP A 122 -19.01 -8.04 10.00
N VAL A 123 -19.61 -9.10 9.52
CA VAL A 123 -19.12 -9.88 8.36
C VAL A 123 -18.99 -9.05 7.09
N VAL A 124 -19.79 -7.99 6.96
CA VAL A 124 -19.77 -7.08 5.80
C VAL A 124 -18.72 -5.97 5.91
N ASP A 125 -18.02 -5.89 7.04
CA ASP A 125 -17.04 -4.85 7.27
C ASP A 125 -15.75 -5.11 6.48
N MET A 126 -15.14 -4.01 6.09
CA MET A 126 -13.79 -3.99 5.56
C MET A 126 -12.94 -3.13 6.48
N LEU A 127 -11.81 -3.68 6.91
CA LEU A 127 -10.89 -3.01 7.80
C LEU A 127 -9.75 -2.38 7.01
N VAL A 128 -9.40 -1.14 7.33
CA VAL A 128 -8.15 -0.53 6.90
C VAL A 128 -7.17 -0.61 8.07
N ILE A 129 -6.11 -1.37 7.90
CA ILE A 129 -5.11 -1.62 8.94
C ILE A 129 -3.75 -1.03 8.54
N LEU A 130 -3.00 -0.60 9.55
CA LEU A 130 -1.63 -0.10 9.43
C LEU A 130 -0.73 -0.92 10.34
N GLY A 131 0.41 -1.33 9.83
CA GLY A 131 1.43 -2.05 10.59
C GLY A 131 2.73 -2.23 9.79
N ASP A 132 3.74 -2.79 10.42
CA ASP A 132 4.91 -3.27 9.70
C ASP A 132 4.58 -4.52 8.87
N SER A 133 5.41 -4.84 7.88
CA SER A 133 5.15 -5.95 6.94
C SER A 133 5.02 -7.31 7.63
N GLU A 134 5.70 -7.55 8.77
CA GLU A 134 5.57 -8.82 9.51
C GLU A 134 4.26 -8.88 10.30
N SER A 135 3.88 -7.78 10.93
CA SER A 135 2.62 -7.67 11.67
C SER A 135 1.42 -7.84 10.75
N VAL A 136 1.48 -7.24 9.57
CA VAL A 136 0.45 -7.39 8.52
C VAL A 136 0.36 -8.84 8.04
N LYS A 137 1.47 -9.52 7.80
CA LYS A 137 1.50 -10.95 7.43
C LYS A 137 0.83 -11.85 8.48
N ARG A 138 1.01 -11.55 9.75
CA ARG A 138 0.33 -12.31 10.83
C ARG A 138 -1.19 -12.19 10.76
N VAL A 139 -1.70 -11.01 10.44
CA VAL A 139 -3.15 -10.82 10.28
C VAL A 139 -3.65 -11.49 9.00
N THR A 140 -2.95 -11.37 7.89
CA THR A 140 -3.37 -11.99 6.63
C THR A 140 -3.35 -13.51 6.67
N ALA A 141 -2.50 -14.12 7.49
CA ALA A 141 -2.50 -15.55 7.73
C ALA A 141 -3.80 -16.06 8.37
N THR A 142 -4.56 -15.20 9.05
CA THR A 142 -5.86 -15.55 9.65
C THR A 142 -7.03 -15.44 8.64
N LEU A 143 -6.80 -14.83 7.46
CA LEU A 143 -7.84 -14.67 6.43
C LEU A 143 -8.08 -15.94 5.60
N GLY A 144 -7.18 -16.92 5.66
CA GLY A 144 -7.21 -18.14 4.86
C GLY A 144 -7.69 -19.40 5.60
N GLN A 145 -8.22 -19.24 6.82
CA GLN A 145 -8.73 -20.36 7.60
C GLN A 145 -10.24 -20.40 7.64
#